data_797ff007ac97f2f519f6341f7675c526
#
_entry.id   797ff007ac97f2f519f6341f7675c526
#
_cell.length_a   1.000
_cell.length_b   1.000
_cell.length_c   1.000
_cell.angle_alpha   90.00
_cell.angle_beta   90.00
_cell.angle_gamma   90.00
#
_symmetry.space_group_name_H-M   'P 1'
#
loop_
_entity.id
_entity.type
_entity.pdbx_description
1 polymer ?
#
loop_
_entity_poly.entity_id
_entity_poly.type
_entity_poly.pdbx_seq_one_letter_code
_entity_poly.pdbx_strand_id
1 'polypeptide(L)'
;MTVPMSPVEQVLAQLGRQKWAVDTRDAAALRGLYTADSAQVIYQGGPDGRREIARSRGRDEIIAGITAGWERTAATWYPGALIHQIGTVLAEPAADGRIRCRSYASFLALDPAGAPVLRGYGTYDDLWVLDEGEWRLADRETVMYGHAPSRE
;
A
#
# COMPACT_ATOMS: atom_id res chain seq x y z
N MET A 1 -8.20 21.74 -24.30
CA MET A 1 -7.62 22.35 -23.09
C MET A 1 -7.77 21.35 -21.96
N THR A 2 -6.66 20.81 -21.44
CA THR A 2 -6.71 19.81 -20.36
C THR A 2 -6.87 20.56 -19.04
N VAL A 3 -7.89 20.24 -18.27
CA VAL A 3 -8.05 20.78 -16.90
C VAL A 3 -6.99 20.14 -16.02
N PRO A 4 -6.18 20.91 -15.29
CA PRO A 4 -5.19 20.34 -14.38
C PRO A 4 -5.89 19.57 -13.25
N MET A 5 -5.33 18.41 -12.87
CA MET A 5 -5.82 17.62 -11.75
C MET A 5 -5.67 18.40 -10.44
N SER A 6 -6.69 18.35 -9.60
CA SER A 6 -6.62 18.86 -8.23
C SER A 6 -5.59 18.05 -7.39
N PRO A 7 -5.08 18.59 -6.27
CA PRO A 7 -4.20 17.85 -5.37
C PRO A 7 -4.76 16.50 -4.93
N VAL A 8 -6.05 16.40 -4.65
CA VAL A 8 -6.72 15.14 -4.27
C VAL A 8 -6.68 14.14 -5.43
N GLU A 9 -7.01 14.57 -6.65
CA GLU A 9 -6.94 13.68 -7.83
C GLU A 9 -5.52 13.20 -8.10
N GLN A 10 -4.51 14.05 -7.88
CA GLN A 10 -3.10 13.67 -8.00
C GLN A 10 -2.73 12.59 -6.96
N VAL A 11 -3.15 12.75 -5.71
CA VAL A 11 -2.92 11.74 -4.65
C VAL A 11 -3.63 10.42 -4.97
N LEU A 12 -4.87 10.45 -5.48
CA LEU A 12 -5.58 9.25 -5.90
C LEU A 12 -4.83 8.52 -7.04
N ALA A 13 -4.27 9.27 -7.99
CA ALA A 13 -3.44 8.70 -9.05
C ALA A 13 -2.15 8.06 -8.49
N GLN A 14 -1.49 8.70 -7.52
CA GLN A 14 -0.29 8.15 -6.88
C GLN A 14 -0.61 6.91 -6.04
N LEU A 15 -1.74 6.87 -5.34
CA LEU A 15 -2.21 5.66 -4.64
C LEU A 15 -2.37 4.48 -5.62
N GLY A 16 -3.00 4.72 -6.77
CA GLY A 16 -3.13 3.71 -7.82
C GLY A 16 -1.77 3.22 -8.33
N ARG A 17 -0.86 4.15 -8.64
CA ARG A 17 0.52 3.81 -9.06
C ARG A 17 1.27 2.99 -8.04
N GLN A 18 1.12 3.31 -6.75
CA GLN A 18 1.77 2.59 -5.66
C GLN A 18 1.30 1.12 -5.60
N LYS A 19 -0.01 0.87 -5.72
CA LYS A 19 -0.53 -0.50 -5.72
C LYS A 19 -0.11 -1.26 -6.98
N TRP A 20 -0.19 -0.61 -8.12
CA TRP A 20 0.28 -1.20 -9.37
C TRP A 20 1.77 -1.59 -9.32
N ALA A 21 2.62 -0.71 -8.80
CA ALA A 21 4.04 -0.98 -8.65
C ALA A 21 4.34 -2.13 -7.68
N VAL A 22 3.57 -2.27 -6.59
CA VAL A 22 3.67 -3.42 -5.69
C VAL A 22 3.29 -4.71 -6.41
N ASP A 23 2.18 -4.73 -7.12
CA ASP A 23 1.64 -5.93 -7.76
C ASP A 23 2.47 -6.38 -8.96
N THR A 24 3.09 -5.43 -9.69
CA THR A 24 3.99 -5.72 -10.81
C THR A 24 5.46 -5.86 -10.41
N ARG A 25 5.78 -5.73 -9.14
CA ARG A 25 7.14 -5.81 -8.58
C ARG A 25 8.11 -4.75 -9.15
N ASP A 26 7.63 -3.53 -9.34
CA ASP A 26 8.45 -2.41 -9.81
C ASP A 26 9.02 -1.60 -8.64
N ALA A 27 10.19 -2.03 -8.15
CA ALA A 27 10.88 -1.36 -7.04
C ALA A 27 11.34 0.07 -7.42
N ALA A 28 11.66 0.32 -8.68
CA ALA A 28 12.10 1.64 -9.13
C ALA A 28 10.94 2.64 -9.07
N ALA A 29 9.76 2.25 -9.57
CA ALA A 29 8.55 3.06 -9.46
C ALA A 29 8.19 3.34 -7.99
N LEU A 30 8.26 2.32 -7.11
CA LEU A 30 8.00 2.50 -5.68
C LEU A 30 8.89 3.56 -5.04
N ARG A 31 10.17 3.62 -5.39
CA ARG A 31 11.08 4.63 -4.81
C ARG A 31 10.61 6.05 -5.03
N GLY A 32 10.05 6.36 -6.18
CA GLY A 32 9.51 7.68 -6.51
C GLY A 32 8.25 8.06 -5.74
N LEU A 33 7.56 7.09 -5.15
CA LEU A 33 6.26 7.29 -4.51
C LEU A 33 6.34 7.53 -3.00
N TYR A 34 7.51 7.36 -2.37
CA TYR A 34 7.72 7.58 -0.94
C TYR A 34 8.67 8.76 -0.69
N THR A 35 8.44 9.52 0.38
CA THR A 35 9.44 10.47 0.89
C THR A 35 10.66 9.73 1.42
N ALA A 36 11.81 10.39 1.50
CA ALA A 36 13.04 9.77 2.00
C ALA A 36 12.92 9.28 3.46
N ASP A 37 12.15 10.00 4.28
CA ASP A 37 11.93 9.75 5.71
C ASP A 37 10.59 9.07 6.02
N SER A 38 9.90 8.55 4.99
CA SER A 38 8.58 7.93 5.13
C SER A 38 8.54 6.87 6.22
N ALA A 39 7.38 6.73 6.87
CA ALA A 39 7.16 5.74 7.92
C ALA A 39 6.00 4.81 7.55
N GLN A 40 6.08 3.57 7.99
CA GLN A 40 5.02 2.59 7.82
C GLN A 40 4.88 1.74 9.08
N VAL A 41 3.64 1.51 9.49
CA VAL A 41 3.30 0.55 10.53
C VAL A 41 2.20 -0.37 10.04
N ILE A 42 2.33 -1.66 10.34
CA ILE A 42 1.36 -2.69 9.97
C ILE A 42 0.86 -3.36 11.23
N TYR A 43 -0.45 -3.43 11.37
CA TYR A 43 -1.14 -4.12 12.45
C TYR A 43 -1.90 -5.33 11.90
N GLN A 44 -1.93 -6.39 12.68
CA GLN A 44 -2.91 -7.46 12.56
C GLN A 44 -4.13 -7.08 13.40
N GLY A 45 -5.28 -6.93 12.78
CA GLY A 45 -6.56 -6.68 13.42
C GLY A 45 -7.30 -7.98 13.77
N GLY A 46 -8.14 -7.92 14.79
CA GLY A 46 -8.98 -9.04 15.23
C GLY A 46 -10.04 -8.59 16.23
N PRO A 47 -10.86 -9.52 16.74
CA PRO A 47 -11.95 -9.22 17.68
C PRO A 47 -11.46 -8.51 18.97
N ASP A 48 -10.25 -8.83 19.43
CA ASP A 48 -9.65 -8.30 20.65
C ASP A 48 -8.82 -7.02 20.41
N GLY A 49 -8.97 -6.40 19.25
CA GLY A 49 -8.25 -5.19 18.84
C GLY A 49 -7.18 -5.43 17.79
N ARG A 50 -6.10 -4.66 17.83
CA ARG A 50 -5.01 -4.73 16.86
C ARG A 50 -3.65 -4.91 17.53
N ARG A 51 -2.76 -5.67 16.89
CA ARG A 51 -1.38 -5.91 17.33
C ARG A 51 -0.42 -5.47 16.24
N GLU A 52 0.58 -4.66 16.58
CA GLU A 52 1.65 -4.31 15.65
C GLU A 52 2.45 -5.55 15.24
N ILE A 53 2.65 -5.74 13.94
CA ILE A 53 3.38 -6.87 13.38
C ILE A 53 4.61 -6.44 12.57
N ALA A 54 4.65 -5.19 12.11
CA ALA A 54 5.80 -4.64 11.41
C ALA A 54 5.83 -3.11 11.54
N ARG A 55 7.04 -2.56 11.54
CA ARG A 55 7.29 -1.12 11.47
C ARG A 55 8.56 -0.87 10.66
N SER A 56 8.52 0.15 9.81
CA SER A 56 9.67 0.57 9.00
C SER A 56 9.79 2.09 9.01
N ARG A 57 11.01 2.59 8.98
CA ARG A 57 11.34 4.01 8.87
C ARG A 57 12.34 4.25 7.75
N GLY A 58 12.03 5.26 6.95
CA GLY A 58 12.78 5.56 5.74
C GLY A 58 12.34 4.71 4.55
N ARG A 59 12.33 5.37 3.40
CA ARG A 59 11.95 4.76 2.12
C ARG A 59 12.70 3.47 1.83
N ASP A 60 14.00 3.43 2.10
CA ASP A 60 14.84 2.28 1.78
C ASP A 60 14.44 1.05 2.60
N GLU A 61 14.13 1.21 3.89
CA GLU A 61 13.67 0.12 4.74
C GLU A 61 12.28 -0.39 4.31
N ILE A 62 11.37 0.53 3.94
CA ILE A 62 10.04 0.16 3.45
C ILE A 62 10.16 -0.67 2.16
N ILE A 63 10.96 -0.21 1.20
CA ILE A 63 11.14 -0.93 -0.07
C ILE A 63 11.85 -2.26 0.14
N ALA A 64 12.85 -2.32 1.03
CA ALA A 64 13.50 -3.58 1.38
C ALA A 64 12.51 -4.59 1.98
N GLY A 65 11.59 -4.15 2.82
CA GLY A 65 10.52 -5.00 3.37
C GLY A 65 9.57 -5.54 2.28
N ILE A 66 9.19 -4.70 1.33
CA ILE A 66 8.34 -5.09 0.19
C ILE A 66 9.07 -6.10 -0.71
N THR A 67 10.31 -5.81 -1.09
CA THR A 67 11.09 -6.67 -1.99
C THR A 67 11.44 -8.00 -1.34
N ALA A 68 11.71 -8.04 -0.04
CA ALA A 68 11.87 -9.30 0.70
C ALA A 68 10.59 -10.16 0.66
N GLY A 69 9.40 -9.53 0.68
CA GLY A 69 8.12 -10.20 0.45
C GLY A 69 8.03 -10.83 -0.94
N TRP A 70 8.50 -10.12 -1.96
CA TRP A 70 8.55 -10.64 -3.33
C TRP A 70 9.50 -11.83 -3.49
N GLU A 71 10.66 -11.78 -2.84
CA GLU A 71 11.64 -12.87 -2.86
C GLU A 71 11.07 -14.15 -2.23
N ARG A 72 10.39 -14.04 -1.10
CA ARG A 72 9.72 -15.20 -0.45
C ARG A 72 8.68 -15.88 -1.33
N THR A 73 8.06 -15.14 -2.24
CA THR A 73 7.02 -15.66 -3.14
C THR A 73 7.48 -15.77 -4.59
N ALA A 74 8.78 -15.66 -4.88
CA ALA A 74 9.31 -15.63 -6.25
C ALA A 74 8.98 -16.91 -7.05
N ALA A 75 9.05 -18.08 -6.41
CA ALA A 75 8.79 -19.37 -7.07
C ALA A 75 7.33 -19.58 -7.49
N THR A 76 6.39 -18.87 -6.87
CA THR A 76 4.94 -18.99 -7.16
C THR A 76 4.37 -17.73 -7.80
N TRP A 77 5.20 -16.71 -8.01
CA TRP A 77 4.74 -15.46 -8.57
C TRP A 77 4.56 -15.52 -10.10
N TYR A 78 3.49 -14.94 -10.56
CA TYR A 78 3.21 -14.58 -11.95
C TYR A 78 2.39 -13.28 -11.98
N PRO A 79 2.30 -12.54 -13.09
CA PRO A 79 1.45 -11.36 -13.17
C PRO A 79 0.00 -11.67 -12.78
N GLY A 80 -0.50 -11.00 -11.72
CA GLY A 80 -1.83 -11.26 -11.16
C GLY A 80 -1.88 -12.33 -10.07
N ALA A 81 -0.74 -12.89 -9.63
CA ALA A 81 -0.70 -13.87 -8.53
C ALA A 81 -1.26 -13.30 -7.21
N LEU A 82 -1.07 -12.00 -6.99
CA LEU A 82 -1.68 -11.25 -5.90
C LEU A 82 -2.06 -9.86 -6.43
N ILE A 83 -3.25 -9.42 -6.14
CA ILE A 83 -3.77 -8.10 -6.53
C ILE A 83 -4.25 -7.36 -5.29
N HIS A 84 -3.77 -6.14 -5.10
CA HIS A 84 -4.29 -5.20 -4.11
C HIS A 84 -5.42 -4.38 -4.71
N GLN A 85 -6.64 -4.75 -4.42
CA GLN A 85 -7.81 -3.97 -4.81
C GLN A 85 -8.10 -2.90 -3.76
N ILE A 86 -8.09 -1.64 -4.16
CA ILE A 86 -8.42 -0.50 -3.30
C ILE A 86 -9.85 -0.06 -3.58
N GLY A 87 -10.64 0.06 -2.53
CA GLY A 87 -12.02 0.54 -2.60
C GLY A 87 -12.34 1.54 -1.51
N THR A 88 -13.48 2.22 -1.65
CA THR A 88 -13.99 3.19 -0.67
C THR A 88 -12.89 4.15 -0.20
N VAL A 89 -12.42 4.99 -1.13
CA VAL A 89 -11.32 5.93 -0.86
C VAL A 89 -11.90 7.26 -0.40
N LEU A 90 -11.43 7.74 0.75
CA LEU A 90 -11.71 9.07 1.28
C LEU A 90 -10.39 9.84 1.36
N ALA A 91 -10.20 10.81 0.48
CA ALA A 91 -9.03 11.68 0.45
C ALA A 91 -9.44 13.12 0.79
N GLU A 92 -8.83 13.69 1.83
CA GLU A 92 -9.19 14.97 2.39
C GLU A 92 -7.95 15.83 2.61
N PRO A 93 -7.98 17.12 2.21
CA PRO A 93 -6.92 18.06 2.57
C PRO A 93 -6.84 18.25 4.09
N ALA A 94 -5.63 18.19 4.64
CA ALA A 94 -5.34 18.57 6.01
C ALA A 94 -4.95 20.05 6.10
N ALA A 95 -5.07 20.64 7.30
CA ALA A 95 -4.83 22.09 7.51
C ALA A 95 -3.38 22.54 7.18
N ASP A 96 -2.43 21.62 7.16
CA ASP A 96 -1.01 21.88 6.89
C ASP A 96 -0.60 21.66 5.42
N GLY A 97 -1.58 21.57 4.51
CA GLY A 97 -1.35 21.36 3.08
C GLY A 97 -1.06 19.91 2.68
N ARG A 98 -1.06 18.98 3.63
CA ARG A 98 -0.99 17.54 3.37
C ARG A 98 -2.35 16.99 2.95
N ILE A 99 -2.38 15.77 2.43
CA ILE A 99 -3.62 15.06 2.12
C ILE A 99 -3.63 13.75 2.90
N ARG A 100 -4.66 13.56 3.73
CA ARG A 100 -4.94 12.28 4.37
C ARG A 100 -5.84 11.46 3.45
N CYS A 101 -5.42 10.22 3.20
CA CYS A 101 -6.16 9.31 2.35
C CYS A 101 -6.44 8.00 3.10
N ARG A 102 -7.72 7.73 3.37
CA ARG A 102 -8.16 6.48 4.00
C ARG A 102 -8.84 5.60 2.98
N SER A 103 -8.55 4.31 3.00
CA SER A 103 -9.15 3.38 2.03
C SER A 103 -9.30 1.97 2.60
N TYR A 104 -10.21 1.21 2.02
CA TYR A 104 -10.26 -0.23 2.20
C TYR A 104 -9.39 -0.93 1.16
N ALA A 105 -8.83 -2.08 1.54
CA ALA A 105 -8.06 -2.93 0.67
C ALA A 105 -8.55 -4.37 0.74
N SER A 106 -8.57 -5.04 -0.40
CA SER A 106 -8.77 -6.49 -0.52
C SER A 106 -7.57 -7.09 -1.22
N PHE A 107 -7.14 -8.26 -0.75
CA PHE A 107 -6.03 -9.01 -1.33
C PHE A 107 -6.60 -10.22 -2.06
N LEU A 108 -6.56 -10.18 -3.39
CA LEU A 108 -7.10 -11.22 -4.26
C LEU A 108 -5.97 -12.06 -4.83
N ALA A 109 -6.14 -13.37 -4.83
CA ALA A 109 -5.19 -14.32 -5.42
C ALA A 109 -5.94 -15.47 -6.08
N LEU A 110 -5.23 -16.35 -6.77
CA LEU A 110 -5.78 -17.62 -7.21
C LEU A 110 -5.40 -18.74 -6.22
N ASP A 111 -6.30 -19.67 -6.01
CA ASP A 111 -5.98 -20.93 -5.32
C ASP A 111 -5.19 -21.89 -6.26
N PRO A 112 -4.72 -23.04 -5.77
CA PRO A 112 -4.01 -24.02 -6.60
C PRO A 112 -4.84 -24.57 -7.78
N ALA A 113 -6.17 -24.50 -7.71
CA ALA A 113 -7.07 -24.92 -8.79
C ALA A 113 -7.37 -23.79 -9.80
N GLY A 114 -6.83 -22.58 -9.57
CA GLY A 114 -7.04 -21.41 -10.42
C GLY A 114 -8.31 -20.63 -10.13
N ALA A 115 -9.01 -20.90 -9.03
CA ALA A 115 -10.18 -20.13 -8.63
C ALA A 115 -9.76 -18.85 -7.86
N PRO A 116 -10.42 -17.70 -8.10
CA PRO A 116 -10.14 -16.48 -7.37
C PRO A 116 -10.57 -16.61 -5.90
N VAL A 117 -9.67 -16.22 -5.00
CA VAL A 117 -9.91 -16.24 -3.55
C VAL A 117 -9.54 -14.91 -2.91
N LEU A 118 -10.30 -14.53 -1.89
CA LEU A 118 -9.95 -13.43 -1.01
C LEU A 118 -8.94 -13.93 0.04
N ARG A 119 -7.71 -13.43 0.01
CA ARG A 119 -6.66 -13.78 0.97
C ARG A 119 -6.73 -12.99 2.26
N GLY A 120 -7.32 -11.81 2.21
CA GLY A 120 -7.49 -10.93 3.34
C GLY A 120 -8.04 -9.59 2.91
N TYR A 121 -8.35 -8.77 3.87
CA TYR A 121 -8.76 -7.38 3.65
C TYR A 121 -8.16 -6.50 4.75
N GLY A 122 -8.26 -5.20 4.57
CA GLY A 122 -7.72 -4.28 5.55
C GLY A 122 -8.06 -2.83 5.26
N THR A 123 -7.39 -1.97 6.00
CA THR A 123 -7.50 -0.52 5.82
C THR A 123 -6.12 0.09 5.66
N TYR A 124 -6.03 1.15 4.86
CA TYR A 124 -4.91 2.07 4.83
C TYR A 124 -5.34 3.42 5.37
N ASP A 125 -4.49 4.04 6.15
CA ASP A 125 -4.55 5.44 6.55
C ASP A 125 -3.22 6.07 6.16
N ASP A 126 -3.25 6.83 5.08
CA ASP A 126 -2.09 7.37 4.40
C ASP A 126 -2.00 8.87 4.60
N LEU A 127 -0.80 9.37 4.79
CA LEU A 127 -0.49 10.78 4.74
C LEU A 127 0.40 11.08 3.53
N TRP A 128 -0.10 11.91 2.62
CA TRP A 128 0.59 12.33 1.41
C TRP A 128 1.06 13.77 1.55
N VAL A 129 2.27 14.05 1.09
CA VAL A 129 2.89 15.37 1.11
C VAL A 129 3.37 15.76 -0.28
N LEU A 130 3.37 17.06 -0.58
CA LEU A 130 4.01 17.59 -1.78
C LEU A 130 5.51 17.73 -1.50
N ASP A 131 6.31 16.89 -2.14
CA ASP A 131 7.75 16.80 -1.99
C ASP A 131 8.41 16.95 -3.36
N GLU A 132 9.23 17.99 -3.53
CA GLU A 132 9.87 18.34 -4.81
C GLU A 132 8.90 18.42 -6.01
N GLY A 133 7.69 18.93 -5.76
CA GLY A 133 6.65 19.09 -6.79
C GLY A 133 5.83 17.84 -7.10
N GLU A 134 6.09 16.73 -6.42
CA GLU A 134 5.37 15.46 -6.58
C GLU A 134 4.69 15.06 -5.26
N TRP A 135 3.47 14.49 -5.34
CA TRP A 135 2.83 13.92 -4.18
C TRP A 135 3.46 12.57 -3.83
N ARG A 136 4.01 12.49 -2.61
CA ARG A 136 4.67 11.28 -2.09
C ARG A 136 4.06 10.84 -0.77
N LEU A 137 4.06 9.54 -0.53
CA LEU A 137 3.59 8.93 0.70
C LEU A 137 4.63 9.17 1.81
N ALA A 138 4.20 9.89 2.85
CA ALA A 138 5.05 10.21 4.00
C ALA A 138 4.81 9.28 5.18
N ASP A 139 3.55 8.84 5.38
CA ASP A 139 3.20 7.94 6.48
C ASP A 139 2.09 6.99 6.04
N ARG A 140 2.13 5.75 6.52
CA ARG A 140 1.09 4.76 6.30
C ARG A 140 0.85 3.93 7.55
N GLU A 141 -0.39 3.91 8.00
CA GLU A 141 -0.89 2.90 8.91
C GLU A 141 -1.70 1.86 8.11
N THR A 142 -1.38 0.59 8.30
CA THR A 142 -2.12 -0.53 7.70
C THR A 142 -2.69 -1.39 8.81
N VAL A 143 -3.98 -1.71 8.73
CA VAL A 143 -4.59 -2.74 9.58
C VAL A 143 -5.06 -3.86 8.67
N MET A 144 -4.52 -5.06 8.86
CA MET A 144 -4.86 -6.25 8.08
C MET A 144 -5.76 -7.20 8.87
N TYR A 145 -6.81 -7.68 8.25
CA TYR A 145 -7.71 -8.70 8.79
C TYR A 145 -7.63 -9.95 7.93
N GLY A 146 -7.77 -11.13 8.55
CA GLY A 146 -7.64 -12.40 7.86
C GLY A 146 -6.23 -12.95 7.95
N HIS A 147 -5.86 -13.85 7.06
CA HIS A 147 -4.70 -14.71 7.19
C HIS A 147 -3.40 -13.95 7.45
N ALA A 148 -2.87 -14.07 8.66
CA ALA A 148 -1.44 -13.86 8.87
C ALA A 148 -0.71 -14.96 8.07
N PRO A 149 0.40 -14.65 7.38
CA PRO A 149 1.20 -15.70 6.76
C PRO A 149 1.50 -16.75 7.84
N SER A 150 1.14 -17.99 7.56
CA SER A 150 1.47 -19.12 8.42
C SER A 150 2.97 -19.07 8.71
N ARG A 151 3.30 -19.01 9.99
CA ARG A 151 4.65 -19.30 10.45
C ARG A 151 4.83 -20.80 10.29
N GLU A 152 5.35 -21.23 9.17
CA GLU A 152 6.07 -22.48 9.05
C GLU A 152 7.56 -22.20 9.08
#